data_1a49b8e024334a75a140dd7c607bdcb1
#
_entry.id   1a49b8e024334a75a140dd7c607bdcb1
#
_cell.length_a   1.000
_cell.length_b   1.000
_cell.length_c   1.000
_cell.angle_alpha   90.00
_cell.angle_beta   90.00
_cell.angle_gamma   90.00
#
_symmetry.space_group_name_H-M   'P 1'
#
loop_
_entity.id
_entity.type
_entity.pdbx_description
1 polymer ?
#
loop_
_entity_poly.entity_id
_entity_poly.type
_entity_poly.pdbx_seq_one_letter_code
_entity_poly.pdbx_strand_id
1 'polypeptide(L)'
;MDSVPLVVITGQVPYAAIGTDAFQECDTTGITQSVTKHNFLVSDAQDIPRTIKEAFHIATTGRPGPVLVDIPKDIVDPGNPRSAMEWTDDVEMDLPGYNPRTDVDPAAIRAAAEMIRAAERPVLYVGGGILKARAAEALRRFAEMTGIHVVTTLMARGAFPDSHELCLGMPGMHGNFTAVTAMQEADLLIALGARFDDR
;
A
#
# COMPACT_ATOMS: atom_id res chain seq x y z
N MET A 1 4.62 2.91 -7.19
CA MET A 1 4.96 1.49 -6.90
C MET A 1 5.37 1.27 -5.43
N ASP A 2 5.73 2.31 -4.69
CA ASP A 2 6.29 2.20 -3.32
C ASP A 2 5.23 2.13 -2.20
N SER A 3 4.00 1.76 -2.57
CA SER A 3 2.89 1.60 -1.63
C SER A 3 2.62 2.87 -0.79
N VAL A 4 2.69 4.03 -1.44
CA VAL A 4 2.37 5.32 -0.81
C VAL A 4 0.86 5.54 -0.90
N PRO A 5 0.15 5.75 0.22
CA PRO A 5 -1.25 6.12 0.17
C PRO A 5 -1.37 7.56 -0.38
N LEU A 6 -2.07 7.71 -1.47
CA LEU A 6 -2.29 9.00 -2.13
C LEU A 6 -3.69 9.03 -2.73
N VAL A 7 -4.44 10.09 -2.48
CA VAL A 7 -5.69 10.38 -3.19
C VAL A 7 -5.42 11.54 -4.12
N VAL A 8 -5.66 11.31 -5.41
CA VAL A 8 -5.49 12.33 -6.48
C VAL A 8 -6.86 12.72 -6.97
N ILE A 9 -7.18 14.00 -6.96
CA ILE A 9 -8.43 14.54 -7.50
C ILE A 9 -8.10 15.26 -8.81
N THR A 10 -8.77 14.87 -9.89
CA THR A 10 -8.65 15.48 -11.21
C THR A 10 -9.97 16.07 -11.68
N GLY A 11 -9.88 17.06 -12.56
CA GLY A 11 -11.05 17.63 -13.23
C GLY A 11 -11.23 17.01 -14.60
N GLN A 12 -12.49 16.80 -15.02
CA GLN A 12 -12.87 16.26 -16.31
C GLN A 12 -13.79 17.24 -17.06
N VAL A 13 -13.92 17.09 -18.36
CA VAL A 13 -14.93 17.78 -19.16
C VAL A 13 -16.33 17.48 -18.60
N PRO A 14 -17.39 18.27 -18.97
CA PRO A 14 -18.75 17.96 -18.53
C PRO A 14 -19.10 16.51 -18.83
N TYR A 15 -19.82 15.86 -17.93
CA TYR A 15 -20.09 14.41 -17.99
C TYR A 15 -20.67 13.97 -19.36
N ALA A 16 -21.59 14.77 -19.93
CA ALA A 16 -22.19 14.48 -21.24
C ALA A 16 -21.20 14.59 -22.43
N ALA A 17 -20.05 15.22 -22.22
CA ALA A 17 -19.02 15.38 -23.25
C ALA A 17 -17.95 14.27 -23.22
N ILE A 18 -17.93 13.44 -22.17
CA ILE A 18 -16.99 12.34 -22.06
C ILE A 18 -17.23 11.32 -23.19
N GLY A 19 -16.16 10.93 -23.90
CA GLY A 19 -16.19 10.00 -25.02
C GLY A 19 -16.59 10.62 -26.35
N THR A 20 -16.61 11.96 -26.45
CA THR A 20 -16.97 12.67 -27.70
C THR A 20 -15.80 13.37 -28.38
N ASP A 21 -14.56 13.15 -27.93
CA ASP A 21 -13.36 13.90 -28.34
C ASP A 21 -13.49 15.41 -28.08
N ALA A 22 -14.12 15.78 -26.97
CA ALA A 22 -14.32 17.15 -26.57
C ALA A 22 -12.97 17.87 -26.32
N PHE A 23 -12.94 19.19 -26.53
CA PHE A 23 -11.74 19.97 -26.24
C PHE A 23 -11.29 19.80 -24.78
N GLN A 24 -10.03 19.43 -24.57
CA GLN A 24 -9.41 19.11 -23.28
C GLN A 24 -9.95 17.84 -22.60
N GLU A 25 -10.66 17.00 -23.31
CA GLU A 25 -11.00 15.66 -22.79
C GLU A 25 -9.74 14.79 -22.67
N CYS A 26 -9.67 14.03 -21.60
CA CYS A 26 -8.65 13.02 -21.40
C CYS A 26 -9.28 11.81 -20.69
N ASP A 27 -8.99 10.60 -21.16
CA ASP A 27 -9.35 9.37 -20.45
C ASP A 27 -8.43 9.17 -19.24
N THR A 28 -8.61 10.00 -18.23
CA THR A 28 -7.79 10.02 -17.03
C THR A 28 -7.85 8.69 -16.29
N THR A 29 -9.03 8.08 -16.22
CA THR A 29 -9.21 6.78 -15.55
C THR A 29 -8.51 5.66 -16.31
N GLY A 30 -8.61 5.59 -17.62
CA GLY A 30 -7.94 4.60 -18.45
C GLY A 30 -6.41 4.74 -18.40
N ILE A 31 -5.88 5.97 -18.53
CA ILE A 31 -4.43 6.23 -18.46
C ILE A 31 -3.86 5.83 -17.10
N THR A 32 -4.57 6.10 -16.01
CA THR A 32 -4.05 5.87 -14.64
C THR A 32 -4.36 4.49 -14.10
N GLN A 33 -5.19 3.69 -14.75
CA GLN A 33 -5.62 2.36 -14.29
C GLN A 33 -4.43 1.43 -13.98
N SER A 34 -3.38 1.48 -14.77
CA SER A 34 -2.21 0.61 -14.59
C SER A 34 -1.27 1.04 -13.45
N VAL A 35 -1.38 2.28 -12.97
CA VAL A 35 -0.47 2.86 -11.96
C VAL A 35 -1.17 3.24 -10.66
N THR A 36 -2.48 3.08 -10.59
CA THR A 36 -3.28 3.33 -9.39
C THR A 36 -3.84 2.04 -8.80
N LYS A 37 -4.21 2.10 -7.53
CA LYS A 37 -4.88 1.00 -6.84
C LYS A 37 -6.36 0.93 -7.20
N HIS A 38 -6.98 2.08 -7.43
CA HIS A 38 -8.35 2.21 -7.89
C HIS A 38 -8.58 3.59 -8.50
N ASN A 39 -9.58 3.70 -9.38
CA ASN A 39 -10.02 4.95 -10.01
C ASN A 39 -11.52 5.09 -9.87
N PHE A 40 -11.97 6.31 -9.63
CA PHE A 40 -13.37 6.68 -9.66
C PHE A 40 -13.60 7.74 -10.74
N LEU A 41 -14.65 7.59 -11.51
CA LEU A 41 -15.27 8.67 -12.29
C LEU A 41 -16.60 9.02 -11.62
N VAL A 42 -16.69 10.20 -11.05
CA VAL A 42 -17.90 10.64 -10.34
C VAL A 42 -18.95 11.09 -11.34
N SER A 43 -20.13 10.50 -11.29
CA SER A 43 -21.23 10.82 -12.22
C SER A 43 -22.31 11.72 -11.63
N ASP A 44 -22.39 11.82 -10.31
CA ASP A 44 -23.37 12.63 -9.58
C ASP A 44 -22.71 13.35 -8.41
N ALA A 45 -23.11 14.59 -8.16
CA ALA A 45 -22.57 15.36 -7.03
C ALA A 45 -22.86 14.72 -5.67
N GLN A 46 -23.99 14.03 -5.52
CA GLN A 46 -24.36 13.31 -4.30
C GLN A 46 -23.38 12.17 -3.95
N ASP A 47 -22.66 11.63 -4.96
CA ASP A 47 -21.69 10.55 -4.76
C ASP A 47 -20.32 11.06 -4.29
N ILE A 48 -20.04 12.38 -4.37
CA ILE A 48 -18.74 12.94 -4.00
C ILE A 48 -18.34 12.57 -2.57
N PRO A 49 -19.17 12.76 -1.52
CA PRO A 49 -18.78 12.43 -0.15
C PRO A 49 -18.42 10.94 0.02
N ARG A 50 -19.23 10.05 -0.55
CA ARG A 50 -19.00 8.60 -0.53
C ARG A 50 -17.70 8.27 -1.25
N THR A 51 -17.53 8.75 -2.47
CA THR A 51 -16.35 8.46 -3.30
C THR A 51 -15.06 8.92 -2.63
N ILE A 52 -15.06 10.10 -2.02
CA ILE A 52 -13.89 10.60 -1.29
C ILE A 52 -13.58 9.71 -0.08
N LYS A 53 -14.58 9.33 0.71
CA LYS A 53 -14.41 8.43 1.86
C LYS A 53 -13.84 7.07 1.42
N GLU A 54 -14.38 6.49 0.37
CA GLU A 54 -13.93 5.24 -0.25
C GLU A 54 -12.50 5.35 -0.80
N ALA A 55 -12.18 6.46 -1.47
CA ALA A 55 -10.85 6.70 -2.02
C ALA A 55 -9.78 6.70 -0.92
N PHE A 56 -10.02 7.38 0.19
CA PHE A 56 -9.11 7.36 1.34
C PHE A 56 -9.04 5.98 2.00
N HIS A 57 -10.17 5.30 2.14
CA HIS A 57 -10.21 3.95 2.70
C HIS A 57 -9.39 2.97 1.84
N ILE A 58 -9.61 2.95 0.52
CA ILE A 58 -8.86 2.09 -0.40
C ILE A 58 -7.37 2.45 -0.40
N ALA A 59 -7.03 3.74 -0.43
CA ALA A 59 -5.64 4.18 -0.46
C ALA A 59 -4.84 3.73 0.76
N THR A 60 -5.48 3.67 1.94
CA THR A 60 -4.79 3.46 3.22
C THR A 60 -4.87 2.03 3.77
N THR A 61 -5.84 1.21 3.31
CA THR A 61 -6.05 -0.15 3.84
C THR A 61 -5.42 -1.23 2.95
N GLY A 62 -5.23 -2.44 3.47
CA GLY A 62 -4.48 -3.49 2.81
C GLY A 62 -3.06 -3.02 2.44
N ARG A 63 -2.59 -3.32 1.23
CA ARG A 63 -1.37 -2.68 0.71
C ARG A 63 -1.70 -1.24 0.29
N PRO A 64 -1.12 -0.21 0.91
CA PRO A 64 -1.38 1.18 0.53
C PRO A 64 -1.01 1.48 -0.93
N GLY A 65 -1.73 2.40 -1.54
CA GLY A 65 -1.47 2.79 -2.93
C GLY A 65 -2.28 4.00 -3.37
N PRO A 66 -1.97 4.58 -4.54
CA PRO A 66 -2.68 5.75 -5.05
C PRO A 66 -4.08 5.39 -5.54
N VAL A 67 -5.02 6.28 -5.28
CA VAL A 67 -6.40 6.24 -5.80
C VAL A 67 -6.69 7.56 -6.50
N LEU A 68 -7.33 7.49 -7.66
CA LEU A 68 -7.70 8.68 -8.43
C LEU A 68 -9.21 8.87 -8.38
N VAL A 69 -9.63 10.12 -8.24
CA VAL A 69 -11.03 10.55 -8.32
C VAL A 69 -11.14 11.62 -9.39
N ASP A 70 -11.75 11.26 -10.52
CA ASP A 70 -11.97 12.15 -11.65
C ASP A 70 -13.37 12.77 -11.57
N ILE A 71 -13.44 14.10 -11.54
CA ILE A 71 -14.68 14.84 -11.26
C ILE A 71 -15.04 15.72 -12.46
N PRO A 72 -16.14 15.42 -13.17
CA PRO A 72 -16.64 16.24 -14.24
C PRO A 72 -16.99 17.66 -13.76
N LYS A 73 -16.66 18.63 -14.59
CA LYS A 73 -16.80 20.07 -14.30
C LYS A 73 -18.26 20.45 -13.96
N ASP A 74 -19.24 19.85 -14.62
CA ASP A 74 -20.65 20.20 -14.47
C ASP A 74 -21.25 19.76 -13.11
N ILE A 75 -20.63 18.81 -12.41
CA ILE A 75 -21.09 18.39 -11.07
C ILE A 75 -20.44 19.15 -9.91
N VAL A 76 -19.49 20.05 -10.21
CA VAL A 76 -18.84 20.94 -9.21
C VAL A 76 -19.02 22.42 -9.56
N ASP A 77 -19.65 22.75 -10.67
CA ASP A 77 -19.95 24.13 -11.06
C ASP A 77 -21.16 24.66 -10.32
N PRO A 78 -21.04 25.65 -9.40
CA PRO A 78 -22.20 26.14 -8.60
C PRO A 78 -23.34 26.71 -9.43
N GLY A 79 -23.09 27.07 -10.69
CA GLY A 79 -24.11 27.53 -11.63
C GLY A 79 -24.90 26.39 -12.32
N ASN A 80 -24.48 25.15 -12.17
CA ASN A 80 -25.09 24.02 -12.82
C ASN A 80 -26.05 23.26 -11.85
N PRO A 81 -27.30 22.97 -12.25
CA PRO A 81 -28.21 22.19 -11.40
C PRO A 81 -27.67 20.80 -10.97
N ARG A 82 -26.76 20.21 -11.75
CA ARG A 82 -26.13 18.93 -11.43
C ARG A 82 -25.13 19.00 -10.27
N SER A 83 -24.72 20.22 -9.87
CA SER A 83 -23.85 20.41 -8.70
C SER A 83 -24.60 20.45 -7.36
N ALA A 84 -25.95 20.39 -7.40
CA ALA A 84 -26.75 20.39 -6.20
C ALA A 84 -26.53 19.10 -5.40
N MET A 85 -26.10 19.25 -4.15
CA MET A 85 -25.94 18.12 -3.24
C MET A 85 -26.28 18.55 -1.80
N GLU A 86 -26.73 17.60 -1.01
CA GLU A 86 -26.86 17.75 0.43
C GLU A 86 -25.62 17.15 1.09
N TRP A 87 -24.92 17.97 1.88
CA TRP A 87 -23.74 17.50 2.61
C TRP A 87 -24.17 16.58 3.77
N THR A 88 -23.52 15.44 3.90
CA THR A 88 -23.66 14.56 5.05
C THR A 88 -22.31 14.00 5.47
N ASP A 89 -22.06 13.94 6.77
CA ASP A 89 -20.88 13.29 7.35
C ASP A 89 -21.11 11.78 7.57
N ASP A 90 -22.37 11.38 7.65
CA ASP A 90 -22.76 9.97 7.79
C ASP A 90 -22.92 9.32 6.42
N VAL A 91 -21.79 8.91 5.89
CA VAL A 91 -21.72 8.27 4.55
C VAL A 91 -21.37 6.80 4.72
N GLU A 92 -22.25 5.94 4.24
CA GLU A 92 -21.98 4.50 4.13
C GLU A 92 -21.13 4.22 2.89
N MET A 93 -20.10 3.37 3.03
CA MET A 93 -19.27 2.94 1.91
C MET A 93 -19.93 1.76 1.21
N ASP A 94 -19.83 1.73 -0.13
CA ASP A 94 -20.25 0.62 -0.97
C ASP A 94 -19.06 0.08 -1.78
N LEU A 95 -18.31 -0.83 -1.18
CA LEU A 95 -17.09 -1.41 -1.76
C LEU A 95 -17.24 -2.94 -1.92
N PRO A 96 -18.08 -3.41 -2.84
CA PRO A 96 -18.29 -4.83 -3.05
C PRO A 96 -16.99 -5.52 -3.45
N GLY A 97 -16.63 -6.59 -2.71
CA GLY A 97 -15.42 -7.37 -2.97
C GLY A 97 -14.13 -6.77 -2.43
N TYR A 98 -14.11 -5.56 -1.89
CA TYR A 98 -12.95 -4.99 -1.22
C TYR A 98 -12.96 -5.32 0.27
N ASN A 99 -12.28 -6.40 0.63
CA ASN A 99 -12.23 -6.88 2.01
C ASN A 99 -10.78 -7.16 2.43
N PRO A 100 -10.00 -6.13 2.79
CA PRO A 100 -8.62 -6.32 3.23
C PRO A 100 -8.61 -7.09 4.56
N ARG A 101 -7.91 -8.21 4.58
CA ARG A 101 -7.78 -9.03 5.78
C ARG A 101 -6.96 -8.30 6.84
N THR A 102 -7.49 -8.22 8.05
CA THR A 102 -6.82 -7.68 9.24
C THR A 102 -6.66 -8.75 10.33
N ASP A 103 -7.32 -9.89 10.17
CA ASP A 103 -7.34 -10.96 11.15
C ASP A 103 -6.07 -11.81 11.07
N VAL A 104 -5.58 -12.19 12.24
CA VAL A 104 -4.43 -13.08 12.39
C VAL A 104 -4.95 -14.52 12.60
N ASP A 105 -4.43 -15.46 11.80
CA ASP A 105 -4.68 -16.87 12.02
C ASP A 105 -3.70 -17.43 13.07
N PRO A 106 -4.19 -17.79 14.28
CA PRO A 106 -3.33 -18.33 15.32
C PRO A 106 -2.68 -19.68 14.97
N ALA A 107 -3.30 -20.47 14.06
CA ALA A 107 -2.73 -21.74 13.62
C ALA A 107 -1.53 -21.47 12.67
N ALA A 108 -1.66 -20.53 11.76
CA ALA A 108 -0.55 -20.11 10.88
C ALA A 108 0.62 -19.54 11.68
N ILE A 109 0.36 -18.74 12.72
CA ILE A 109 1.43 -18.20 13.59
C ILE A 109 2.14 -19.33 14.34
N ARG A 110 1.43 -20.34 14.86
CA ARG A 110 2.07 -21.50 15.49
C ARG A 110 2.93 -22.29 14.51
N ALA A 111 2.44 -22.53 13.30
CA ALA A 111 3.20 -23.21 12.25
C ALA A 111 4.47 -22.44 11.89
N ALA A 112 4.39 -21.11 11.73
CA ALA A 112 5.56 -20.27 11.49
C ALA A 112 6.57 -20.35 12.65
N ALA A 113 6.11 -20.35 13.90
CA ALA A 113 6.98 -20.48 15.07
C ALA A 113 7.73 -21.82 15.11
N GLU A 114 7.08 -22.92 14.71
CA GLU A 114 7.74 -24.23 14.60
C GLU A 114 8.80 -24.25 13.50
N MET A 115 8.52 -23.65 12.32
CA MET A 115 9.51 -23.50 11.25
C MET A 115 10.73 -22.71 11.72
N ILE A 116 10.52 -21.61 12.44
CA ILE A 116 11.59 -20.77 12.99
C ILE A 116 12.44 -21.54 13.99
N ARG A 117 11.82 -22.35 14.86
CA ARG A 117 12.56 -23.18 15.82
C ARG A 117 13.37 -24.30 15.18
N ALA A 118 12.91 -24.81 14.05
CA ALA A 118 13.59 -25.89 13.33
C ALA A 118 14.72 -25.41 12.43
N ALA A 119 14.74 -24.14 12.08
CA ALA A 119 15.74 -23.57 11.16
C ALA A 119 17.10 -23.42 11.85
N GLU A 120 18.17 -23.74 11.12
CA GLU A 120 19.55 -23.58 11.56
C GLU A 120 20.14 -22.22 11.18
N ARG A 121 19.71 -21.66 10.05
CA ARG A 121 20.19 -20.38 9.51
C ARG A 121 19.03 -19.48 9.05
N PRO A 122 18.11 -19.14 9.97
CA PRO A 122 16.99 -18.24 9.62
C PRO A 122 17.50 -16.80 9.38
N VAL A 123 16.84 -16.08 8.47
CA VAL A 123 17.09 -14.66 8.20
C VAL A 123 15.76 -13.91 8.13
N LEU A 124 15.69 -12.75 8.81
CA LEU A 124 14.56 -11.82 8.70
C LEU A 124 14.74 -10.94 7.45
N TYR A 125 13.87 -11.12 6.46
CA TYR A 125 13.81 -10.26 5.28
C TYR A 125 12.75 -9.19 5.47
N VAL A 126 13.19 -7.98 5.83
CA VAL A 126 12.34 -6.89 6.30
C VAL A 126 12.04 -5.90 5.18
N GLY A 127 10.75 -5.73 4.88
CA GLY A 127 10.25 -4.77 3.90
C GLY A 127 9.62 -3.53 4.52
N GLY A 128 9.31 -2.54 3.68
CA GLY A 128 8.73 -1.24 4.08
C GLY A 128 7.38 -1.33 4.83
N GLY A 129 6.71 -2.49 4.79
CA GLY A 129 5.50 -2.74 5.56
C GLY A 129 5.69 -2.59 7.07
N ILE A 130 6.89 -2.90 7.59
CA ILE A 130 7.22 -2.73 9.01
C ILE A 130 7.15 -1.25 9.44
N LEU A 131 7.67 -0.33 8.62
CA LEU A 131 7.58 1.10 8.88
C LEU A 131 6.13 1.60 8.80
N LYS A 132 5.38 1.14 7.80
CA LYS A 132 3.97 1.50 7.62
C LYS A 132 3.10 1.01 8.78
N ALA A 133 3.39 -0.18 9.29
CA ALA A 133 2.71 -0.75 10.46
C ALA A 133 3.22 -0.16 11.79
N ARG A 134 4.22 0.72 11.79
CA ARG A 134 4.90 1.25 12.99
C ARG A 134 5.42 0.12 13.90
N ALA A 135 5.88 -0.98 13.31
CA ALA A 135 6.27 -2.20 13.99
C ALA A 135 7.79 -2.34 14.20
N ALA A 136 8.58 -1.27 14.04
CA ALA A 136 10.03 -1.30 14.17
C ALA A 136 10.50 -1.79 15.55
N GLU A 137 9.83 -1.37 16.62
CA GLU A 137 10.17 -1.81 17.98
C GLU A 137 9.84 -3.29 18.22
N ALA A 138 8.73 -3.76 17.67
CA ALA A 138 8.37 -5.19 17.73
C ALA A 138 9.36 -6.05 16.94
N LEU A 139 9.79 -5.59 15.77
CA LEU A 139 10.85 -6.22 14.98
C LEU A 139 12.16 -6.33 15.77
N ARG A 140 12.59 -5.22 16.39
CA ARG A 140 13.80 -5.19 17.18
C ARG A 140 13.78 -6.20 18.32
N ARG A 141 12.70 -6.20 19.12
CA ARG A 141 12.53 -7.16 20.21
C ARG A 141 12.52 -8.61 19.71
N PHE A 142 11.89 -8.86 18.57
CA PHE A 142 11.87 -10.20 17.99
C PHE A 142 13.26 -10.65 17.55
N ALA A 143 14.03 -9.81 16.88
CA ALA A 143 15.40 -10.11 16.46
C ALA A 143 16.32 -10.34 17.66
N GLU A 144 16.27 -9.46 18.66
CA GLU A 144 17.07 -9.59 19.91
C GLU A 144 16.72 -10.86 20.70
N MET A 145 15.42 -11.22 20.79
CA MET A 145 14.96 -12.42 21.49
C MET A 145 15.38 -13.72 20.80
N THR A 146 15.43 -13.71 19.46
CA THR A 146 15.71 -14.90 18.66
C THR A 146 17.15 -15.02 18.22
N GLY A 147 17.93 -13.93 18.24
CA GLY A 147 19.28 -13.85 17.69
C GLY A 147 19.31 -13.89 16.15
N ILE A 148 18.15 -13.77 15.47
CA ILE A 148 18.07 -13.91 14.02
C ILE A 148 18.56 -12.62 13.35
N HIS A 149 19.42 -12.76 12.37
CA HIS A 149 19.96 -11.64 11.60
C HIS A 149 18.91 -10.98 10.72
N VAL A 150 19.03 -9.67 10.53
CA VAL A 150 18.08 -8.81 9.83
C VAL A 150 18.70 -8.26 8.55
N VAL A 151 17.99 -8.46 7.46
CA VAL A 151 18.25 -7.87 6.15
C VAL A 151 17.09 -6.94 5.81
N THR A 152 17.36 -5.69 5.44
CA THR A 152 16.33 -4.70 5.13
C THR A 152 16.30 -4.36 3.65
N THR A 153 15.11 -4.32 3.04
CA THR A 153 14.97 -3.75 1.69
C THR A 153 15.25 -2.24 1.71
N LEU A 154 15.46 -1.63 0.55
CA LEU A 154 15.64 -0.17 0.45
C LEU A 154 14.49 0.58 1.14
N MET A 155 13.24 0.16 0.93
CA MET A 155 12.06 0.79 1.52
C MET A 155 11.89 0.51 3.02
N ALA A 156 12.69 -0.37 3.58
CA ALA A 156 12.71 -0.70 5.01
C ALA A 156 13.92 -0.09 5.75
N ARG A 157 14.76 0.68 5.08
CA ARG A 157 15.89 1.35 5.75
C ARG A 157 15.39 2.23 6.90
N GLY A 158 15.99 2.08 8.08
CA GLY A 158 15.54 2.72 9.31
C GLY A 158 14.51 1.93 10.13
N ALA A 159 13.98 0.79 9.62
CA ALA A 159 13.11 -0.10 10.41
C ALA A 159 13.91 -0.88 11.48
N PHE A 160 15.21 -1.07 11.26
CA PHE A 160 16.12 -1.72 12.18
C PHE A 160 17.42 -0.90 12.23
N PRO A 161 18.05 -0.71 13.40
CA PRO A 161 19.27 0.11 13.52
C PRO A 161 20.44 -0.50 12.72
N ASP A 162 21.07 0.30 11.87
CA ASP A 162 22.21 -0.15 11.07
C ASP A 162 23.46 -0.50 11.90
N SER A 163 23.57 0.10 13.09
CA SER A 163 24.68 -0.17 14.03
C SER A 163 24.45 -1.42 14.89
N HIS A 164 23.30 -2.07 14.77
CA HIS A 164 23.00 -3.26 15.56
C HIS A 164 23.78 -4.47 15.03
N GLU A 165 24.33 -5.29 15.91
CA GLU A 165 25.15 -6.47 15.56
C GLU A 165 24.40 -7.49 14.66
N LEU A 166 23.09 -7.59 14.81
CA LEU A 166 22.24 -8.46 13.97
C LEU A 166 21.90 -7.84 12.61
N CYS A 167 22.26 -6.59 12.32
CA CYS A 167 21.97 -5.94 11.06
C CYS A 167 23.00 -6.32 9.98
N LEU A 168 22.55 -7.01 8.92
CA LEU A 168 23.41 -7.37 7.78
C LEU A 168 23.33 -6.36 6.63
N GLY A 169 22.48 -5.34 6.75
CA GLY A 169 22.31 -4.30 5.74
C GLY A 169 21.23 -4.63 4.69
N MET A 170 21.43 -4.14 3.48
CA MET A 170 20.48 -4.24 2.37
C MET A 170 20.99 -5.24 1.32
N PRO A 171 20.12 -6.11 0.76
CA PRO A 171 20.49 -6.96 -0.37
C PRO A 171 20.29 -6.23 -1.70
N GLY A 172 20.69 -6.88 -2.79
CA GLY A 172 20.48 -6.42 -4.15
C GLY A 172 21.73 -5.83 -4.81
N MET A 173 21.57 -5.31 -6.03
CA MET A 173 22.68 -4.84 -6.89
C MET A 173 23.54 -3.74 -6.21
N HIS A 174 22.95 -2.90 -5.39
CA HIS A 174 23.61 -1.84 -4.64
C HIS A 174 23.69 -2.14 -3.13
N GLY A 175 23.52 -3.41 -2.77
CA GLY A 175 23.47 -3.84 -1.38
C GLY A 175 24.79 -4.35 -0.84
N ASN A 176 24.73 -4.90 0.36
CA ASN A 176 25.86 -5.46 1.06
C ASN A 176 26.07 -6.92 0.67
N PHE A 177 27.31 -7.31 0.41
CA PHE A 177 27.67 -8.70 0.14
C PHE A 177 27.20 -9.63 1.27
N THR A 178 27.36 -9.22 2.52
CA THR A 178 26.93 -9.98 3.71
C THR A 178 25.44 -10.27 3.70
N ALA A 179 24.61 -9.27 3.36
CA ALA A 179 23.16 -9.45 3.28
C ALA A 179 22.75 -10.45 2.18
N VAL A 180 23.38 -10.35 1.00
CA VAL A 180 23.13 -11.26 -0.12
C VAL A 180 23.53 -12.69 0.23
N THR A 181 24.74 -12.86 0.78
CA THR A 181 25.27 -14.19 1.15
C THR A 181 24.40 -14.83 2.24
N ALA A 182 24.03 -14.08 3.28
CA ALA A 182 23.16 -14.59 4.34
C ALA A 182 21.80 -15.07 3.81
N MET A 183 21.19 -14.33 2.86
CA MET A 183 19.93 -14.77 2.23
C MET A 183 20.11 -16.01 1.36
N GLN A 184 21.24 -16.15 0.65
CA GLN A 184 21.50 -17.32 -0.22
C GLN A 184 21.81 -18.58 0.61
N GLU A 185 22.42 -18.44 1.78
CA GLU A 185 22.77 -19.55 2.66
C GLU A 185 21.69 -19.87 3.70
N ALA A 186 20.64 -19.03 3.80
CA ALA A 186 19.54 -19.25 4.72
C ALA A 186 18.76 -20.51 4.36
N ASP A 187 18.41 -21.31 5.37
CA ASP A 187 17.47 -22.41 5.26
C ASP A 187 16.02 -21.96 5.48
N LEU A 188 15.83 -20.75 6.04
CA LEU A 188 14.52 -20.13 6.21
C LEU A 188 14.62 -18.60 6.04
N LEU A 189 13.84 -18.06 5.09
CA LEU A 189 13.63 -16.63 4.95
C LEU A 189 12.29 -16.24 5.56
N ILE A 190 12.31 -15.37 6.57
CA ILE A 190 11.13 -14.87 7.26
C ILE A 190 10.80 -13.49 6.73
N ALA A 191 9.84 -13.40 5.82
CA ALA A 191 9.48 -12.14 5.18
C ALA A 191 8.51 -11.33 6.05
N LEU A 192 8.91 -10.14 6.45
CA LEU A 192 8.15 -9.23 7.29
C LEU A 192 7.88 -7.91 6.54
N GLY A 193 6.64 -7.74 6.06
CA GLY A 193 6.24 -6.53 5.34
C GLY A 193 6.94 -6.32 4.00
N ALA A 194 7.51 -7.37 3.42
CA ALA A 194 8.11 -7.38 2.10
C ALA A 194 7.08 -7.72 1.02
N ARG A 195 7.31 -7.24 -0.20
CA ARG A 195 6.42 -7.49 -1.34
C ARG A 195 7.02 -8.37 -2.42
N PHE A 196 8.28 -8.80 -2.26
CA PHE A 196 9.02 -9.62 -3.23
C PHE A 196 9.00 -9.04 -4.65
N ASP A 197 9.39 -7.80 -4.74
CA ASP A 197 9.60 -7.10 -5.98
C ASP A 197 10.95 -7.52 -6.61
N ASP A 198 11.12 -7.35 -7.90
CA ASP A 198 12.26 -7.78 -8.70
C ASP A 198 13.55 -6.94 -8.54
N ARG A 199 13.62 -6.10 -7.49
CA ARG A 199 14.77 -5.21 -7.23
C ARG A 199 15.33 -5.40 -5.83
#